data_d6468240cfd8b722897bde6d6600609b
#
_entry.id   d6468240cfd8b722897bde6d6600609b
#
_cell.length_a   1.000
_cell.length_b   1.000
_cell.length_c   1.000
_cell.angle_alpha   90.00
_cell.angle_beta   90.00
_cell.angle_gamma   90.00
#
_symmetry.space_group_name_H-M   'P 1'
#
loop_
_entity.id
_entity.type
_entity.pdbx_description
1 polymer ?
#
loop_
_entity_poly.entity_id
_entity_poly.type
_entity_poly.pdbx_seq_one_letter_code
_entity_poly.pdbx_strand_id
1 'polypeptide(L)'
;MSNKKVKFYFIVLFSFLLFSCNSATRFNEEKETIYHMLKKHYVGFSEMKKRGFTKEAWKKVSNYDEKKNLFDKCINDTHLSINNNNGFEYKQNQVFDKDSIKSDDPYPTFIKKTTSNTYYLRYNSCNINWPDYANFPNLAYEALKYDYIVLDFRSNSGGGNGQQYEFFRNLYVENYKGKIFVTQDNWSYSAGEVWITTAEFEDFLDFTLIGTHSGGMQIYGNCVSYEENGIFFYLPSTSFANNLPENYLGEGKGYEPDIWANKDNMKSKLEALGLDLNEIEFN
;
A
#
# COMPACT_ATOMS: atom_id res chain seq x y z
N MET A 1 30.87 37.39 -47.00
CA MET A 1 30.57 36.26 -46.11
C MET A 1 29.33 35.56 -46.63
N SER A 2 29.45 34.28 -46.89
CA SER A 2 28.66 33.52 -47.85
C SER A 2 27.25 33.15 -47.35
N ASN A 3 26.27 33.29 -48.26
CA ASN A 3 24.86 32.85 -48.14
C ASN A 3 24.65 31.42 -47.60
N LYS A 4 25.69 30.59 -47.53
CA LYS A 4 25.66 29.24 -46.96
C LYS A 4 25.57 29.22 -45.44
N LYS A 5 26.23 30.18 -44.73
CA LYS A 5 26.18 30.25 -43.27
C LYS A 5 24.80 30.67 -42.75
N VAL A 6 24.14 31.62 -43.45
CA VAL A 6 22.81 32.10 -43.11
C VAL A 6 21.75 30.99 -43.27
N LYS A 7 21.83 30.21 -44.35
CA LYS A 7 20.94 29.05 -44.57
C LYS A 7 21.11 27.95 -43.49
N PHE A 8 22.34 27.70 -43.05
CA PHE A 8 22.60 26.68 -42.02
C PHE A 8 21.99 27.10 -40.66
N TYR A 9 22.14 28.37 -40.27
CA TYR A 9 21.53 28.89 -39.05
C TYR A 9 19.99 28.88 -39.12
N PHE A 10 19.42 29.11 -40.28
CA PHE A 10 17.96 29.06 -40.44
C PHE A 10 17.41 27.64 -40.36
N ILE A 11 18.12 26.64 -40.91
CA ILE A 11 17.74 25.22 -40.81
C ILE A 11 17.86 24.72 -39.38
N VAL A 12 18.93 25.08 -38.69
CA VAL A 12 19.12 24.69 -37.26
C VAL A 12 18.06 25.39 -36.37
N LEU A 13 17.77 26.67 -36.58
CA LEU A 13 16.74 27.38 -35.81
C LEU A 13 15.34 26.81 -36.10
N PHE A 14 15.03 26.48 -37.34
CA PHE A 14 13.77 25.89 -37.75
C PHE A 14 13.57 24.48 -37.24
N SER A 15 14.65 23.64 -37.20
CA SER A 15 14.62 22.34 -36.57
C SER A 15 14.40 22.46 -35.06
N PHE A 16 15.06 23.38 -34.35
CA PHE A 16 14.83 23.63 -32.93
C PHE A 16 13.37 24.09 -32.67
N LEU A 17 12.80 24.92 -33.50
CA LEU A 17 11.41 25.34 -33.37
C LEU A 17 10.42 24.20 -33.64
N LEU A 18 10.67 23.34 -34.58
CA LEU A 18 9.86 22.14 -34.84
C LEU A 18 9.96 21.13 -33.71
N PHE A 19 11.16 20.89 -33.13
CA PHE A 19 11.32 20.03 -31.99
C PHE A 19 10.66 20.58 -30.73
N SER A 20 10.75 21.87 -30.48
CA SER A 20 10.10 22.51 -29.34
C SER A 20 8.57 22.54 -29.48
N CYS A 21 8.04 22.71 -30.68
CA CYS A 21 6.61 22.67 -30.97
C CYS A 21 6.04 21.25 -30.77
N ASN A 22 6.76 20.21 -31.21
CA ASN A 22 6.37 18.83 -31.02
C ASN A 22 6.40 18.41 -29.54
N SER A 23 7.38 18.87 -28.77
CA SER A 23 7.47 18.54 -27.34
C SER A 23 6.37 19.19 -26.53
N ALA A 24 6.02 20.44 -26.81
CA ALA A 24 4.92 21.16 -26.14
C ALA A 24 3.55 20.55 -26.48
N THR A 25 3.33 20.17 -27.74
CA THR A 25 2.09 19.49 -28.16
C THR A 25 1.94 18.15 -27.44
N ARG A 26 2.99 17.34 -27.43
CA ARG A 26 3.00 16.04 -26.75
C ARG A 26 2.76 16.16 -25.24
N PHE A 27 3.36 17.16 -24.58
CA PHE A 27 3.13 17.40 -23.14
C PHE A 27 1.67 17.77 -22.86
N ASN A 28 1.03 18.56 -23.73
CA ASN A 28 -0.37 18.92 -23.58
C ASN A 28 -1.31 17.73 -23.82
N GLU A 29 -1.04 16.90 -24.82
CA GLU A 29 -1.78 15.65 -25.06
C GLU A 29 -1.68 14.71 -23.88
N GLU A 30 -0.50 14.53 -23.32
CA GLU A 30 -0.26 13.75 -22.10
C GLU A 30 -1.09 14.29 -20.93
N LYS A 31 -1.12 15.61 -20.73
CA LYS A 31 -1.93 16.25 -19.68
C LYS A 31 -3.42 15.97 -19.84
N GLU A 32 -3.95 16.11 -21.03
CA GLU A 32 -5.38 15.85 -21.29
C GLU A 32 -5.70 14.36 -21.04
N THR A 33 -4.84 13.43 -21.46
CA THR A 33 -4.98 12.00 -21.22
C THR A 33 -5.00 11.71 -19.72
N ILE A 34 -4.02 12.21 -18.96
CA ILE A 34 -3.94 12.02 -17.51
C ILE A 34 -5.20 12.56 -16.81
N TYR A 35 -5.62 13.78 -17.14
CA TYR A 35 -6.81 14.37 -16.54
C TYR A 35 -8.07 13.55 -16.83
N HIS A 36 -8.22 13.10 -18.08
CA HIS A 36 -9.36 12.28 -18.51
C HIS A 36 -9.39 10.96 -17.74
N MET A 37 -8.27 10.25 -17.66
CA MET A 37 -8.16 8.94 -17.01
C MET A 37 -8.41 9.03 -15.50
N LEU A 38 -7.82 10.02 -14.83
CA LEU A 38 -8.09 10.24 -13.40
C LEU A 38 -9.57 10.57 -13.16
N LYS A 39 -10.16 11.45 -13.96
CA LYS A 39 -11.59 11.84 -13.83
C LYS A 39 -12.53 10.64 -14.03
N LYS A 40 -12.19 9.75 -14.96
CA LYS A 40 -13.04 8.63 -15.36
C LYS A 40 -12.91 7.42 -14.46
N HIS A 41 -11.70 7.12 -13.99
CA HIS A 41 -11.37 5.82 -13.38
C HIS A 41 -10.88 5.90 -11.94
N TYR A 42 -10.39 7.06 -11.48
CA TYR A 42 -9.85 7.17 -10.13
C TYR A 42 -10.95 7.52 -9.12
N VAL A 43 -11.19 6.61 -8.19
CA VAL A 43 -12.25 6.78 -7.17
C VAL A 43 -12.00 7.99 -6.26
N GLY A 44 -10.73 8.36 -6.00
CA GLY A 44 -10.33 9.51 -5.20
C GLY A 44 -10.38 10.85 -5.93
N PHE A 45 -10.86 10.92 -7.17
CA PHE A 45 -10.83 12.15 -7.97
C PHE A 45 -11.61 13.31 -7.34
N SER A 46 -12.71 13.04 -6.65
CA SER A 46 -13.48 14.07 -5.94
C SER A 46 -12.69 14.71 -4.80
N GLU A 47 -11.91 13.91 -4.07
CA GLU A 47 -11.04 14.39 -3.00
C GLU A 47 -9.85 15.19 -3.56
N MET A 48 -9.25 14.74 -4.66
CA MET A 48 -8.24 15.53 -5.38
C MET A 48 -8.77 16.93 -5.72
N LYS A 49 -10.00 17.02 -6.20
CA LYS A 49 -10.63 18.33 -6.54
C LYS A 49 -10.77 19.21 -5.30
N LYS A 50 -11.22 18.68 -4.17
CA LYS A 50 -11.31 19.44 -2.91
C LYS A 50 -9.96 19.96 -2.45
N ARG A 51 -8.87 19.25 -2.75
CA ARG A 51 -7.49 19.64 -2.45
C ARG A 51 -6.86 20.57 -3.50
N GLY A 52 -7.62 20.97 -4.52
CA GLY A 52 -7.20 21.96 -5.49
C GLY A 52 -6.83 21.44 -6.87
N PHE A 53 -7.03 20.16 -7.18
CA PHE A 53 -6.86 19.62 -8.52
C PHE A 53 -8.03 20.03 -9.42
N THR A 54 -8.03 21.29 -9.84
CA THR A 54 -9.04 21.82 -10.76
C THR A 54 -8.52 21.79 -12.19
N LYS A 55 -9.44 21.87 -13.17
CA LYS A 55 -9.05 21.94 -14.59
C LYS A 55 -8.21 23.19 -14.87
N GLU A 56 -8.48 24.27 -14.18
CA GLU A 56 -7.75 25.53 -14.26
C GLU A 56 -6.33 25.42 -13.70
N ALA A 57 -6.17 24.79 -12.52
CA ALA A 57 -4.87 24.53 -11.95
C ALA A 57 -4.05 23.59 -12.85
N TRP A 58 -4.68 22.54 -13.36
CA TRP A 58 -4.03 21.57 -14.24
C TRP A 58 -3.57 22.21 -15.58
N LYS A 59 -4.37 23.11 -16.16
CA LYS A 59 -3.97 23.83 -17.38
C LYS A 59 -2.71 24.68 -17.19
N LYS A 60 -2.48 25.23 -16.00
CA LYS A 60 -1.31 26.06 -15.69
C LYS A 60 -0.01 25.28 -15.58
N VAL A 61 -0.07 23.97 -15.37
CA VAL A 61 1.11 23.10 -15.29
C VAL A 61 1.84 23.11 -16.63
N SER A 62 3.12 23.49 -16.61
CA SER A 62 3.95 23.71 -17.80
C SER A 62 5.10 22.71 -17.94
N ASN A 63 5.43 21.98 -16.88
CA ASN A 63 6.54 21.02 -16.85
C ASN A 63 6.26 19.87 -15.87
N TYR A 64 7.16 18.88 -15.85
CA TYR A 64 7.00 17.68 -15.00
C TYR A 64 7.12 17.96 -13.51
N ASP A 65 7.92 18.93 -13.10
CA ASP A 65 8.08 19.28 -11.68
C ASP A 65 6.80 19.93 -11.14
N GLU A 66 6.20 20.85 -11.89
CA GLU A 66 4.91 21.44 -11.55
C GLU A 66 3.78 20.39 -11.50
N LYS A 67 3.82 19.41 -12.44
CA LYS A 67 2.89 18.28 -12.46
C LYS A 67 3.02 17.47 -11.18
N LYS A 68 4.24 17.08 -10.83
CA LYS A 68 4.53 16.32 -9.60
C LYS A 68 4.10 17.10 -8.35
N ASN A 69 4.46 18.38 -8.25
CA ASN A 69 4.10 19.23 -7.12
C ASN A 69 2.58 19.35 -6.95
N LEU A 70 1.83 19.46 -8.04
CA LEU A 70 0.37 19.51 -7.98
C LEU A 70 -0.22 18.16 -7.51
N PHE A 71 0.36 17.05 -7.96
CA PHE A 71 -0.05 15.72 -7.51
C PHE A 71 0.27 15.51 -6.03
N ASP A 72 1.48 15.81 -5.58
CA ASP A 72 1.90 15.69 -4.17
C ASP A 72 0.97 16.49 -3.23
N LYS A 73 0.47 17.63 -3.70
CA LYS A 73 -0.49 18.45 -2.96
C LYS A 73 -1.91 17.84 -2.94
N CYS A 74 -2.33 17.23 -4.04
CA CYS A 74 -3.74 16.89 -4.26
C CYS A 74 -4.05 15.42 -4.07
N ILE A 75 -3.08 14.52 -4.32
CA ILE A 75 -3.22 13.08 -4.15
C ILE A 75 -2.79 12.73 -2.72
N ASN A 76 -3.60 11.92 -2.05
CA ASN A 76 -3.27 11.27 -0.79
C ASN A 76 -3.70 9.83 -0.91
N ASP A 77 -2.95 9.09 -1.72
CA ASP A 77 -3.26 7.72 -2.08
C ASP A 77 -1.98 7.00 -2.52
N THR A 78 -1.49 6.14 -1.67
CA THR A 78 -0.24 5.44 -1.85
C THR A 78 -0.33 4.28 -2.85
N HIS A 79 -1.55 3.88 -3.26
CA HIS A 79 -1.76 2.89 -4.31
C HIS A 79 -1.64 3.47 -5.71
N LEU A 80 -1.94 4.78 -5.88
CA LEU A 80 -1.97 5.40 -7.19
C LEU A 80 -0.57 5.51 -7.80
N SER A 81 -0.42 5.05 -9.03
CA SER A 81 0.76 5.35 -9.82
C SER A 81 0.42 5.68 -11.27
N ILE A 82 1.22 6.59 -11.85
CA ILE A 82 1.13 7.01 -13.25
C ILE A 82 2.55 7.07 -13.79
N ASN A 83 2.82 6.38 -14.89
CA ASN A 83 4.11 6.45 -15.56
C ASN A 83 3.94 6.48 -17.08
N ASN A 84 4.96 6.96 -17.78
CA ASN A 84 4.98 6.95 -19.23
C ASN A 84 6.37 6.55 -19.75
N ASN A 85 6.42 6.19 -21.04
CA ASN A 85 7.67 5.81 -21.71
C ASN A 85 8.66 6.98 -21.88
N ASN A 86 8.30 8.20 -21.44
CA ASN A 86 9.11 9.42 -21.58
C ASN A 86 9.83 9.82 -20.28
N GLY A 87 9.82 8.95 -19.29
CA GLY A 87 10.50 9.17 -18.00
C GLY A 87 9.66 9.92 -16.96
N PHE A 88 8.38 10.21 -17.23
CA PHE A 88 7.49 10.69 -16.17
C PHE A 88 7.02 9.50 -15.33
N GLU A 89 7.25 9.57 -14.03
CA GLU A 89 6.75 8.63 -13.05
C GLU A 89 6.19 9.42 -11.87
N TYR A 90 4.96 9.09 -11.48
CA TYR A 90 4.36 9.54 -10.26
C TYR A 90 3.90 8.34 -9.43
N LYS A 91 4.42 8.27 -8.23
CA LYS A 91 3.98 7.38 -7.16
C LYS A 91 4.15 8.16 -5.87
N GLN A 92 3.14 8.19 -5.03
CA GLN A 92 3.27 8.82 -3.72
C GLN A 92 4.26 8.04 -2.87
N ASN A 93 5.27 8.74 -2.34
CA ASN A 93 6.23 8.10 -1.45
C ASN A 93 5.56 7.82 -0.11
N GLN A 94 5.66 6.58 0.33
CA GLN A 94 5.35 6.25 1.72
C GLN A 94 6.42 6.88 2.62
N VAL A 95 5.98 7.51 3.69
CA VAL A 95 6.89 8.00 4.74
C VAL A 95 7.09 6.85 5.72
N PHE A 96 8.16 6.10 5.51
CA PHE A 96 8.53 5.03 6.45
C PHE A 96 9.24 5.62 7.67
N ASP A 97 8.91 5.09 8.84
CA ASP A 97 9.68 5.38 10.04
C ASP A 97 11.12 4.86 9.86
N LYS A 98 12.10 5.62 10.36
CA LYS A 98 13.53 5.26 10.24
C LYS A 98 13.87 3.95 10.97
N ASP A 99 13.06 3.59 11.95
CA ASP A 99 13.22 2.36 12.75
C ASP A 99 12.50 1.14 12.15
N SER A 100 11.77 1.30 11.06
CA SER A 100 11.16 0.20 10.34
C SER A 100 12.17 -0.41 9.36
N ILE A 101 12.56 -1.64 9.58
CA ILE A 101 13.40 -2.39 8.65
C ILE A 101 12.48 -3.17 7.72
N LYS A 102 12.53 -2.80 6.43
CA LYS A 102 11.94 -3.66 5.39
C LYS A 102 12.65 -5.00 5.44
N SER A 103 11.91 -6.10 5.44
CA SER A 103 12.49 -7.40 5.21
C SER A 103 13.29 -7.37 3.91
N ASP A 104 14.59 -7.66 3.98
CA ASP A 104 15.45 -7.78 2.79
C ASP A 104 15.15 -9.06 2.00
N ASP A 105 14.23 -9.89 2.49
CA ASP A 105 13.79 -11.09 1.79
C ASP A 105 12.90 -10.70 0.60
N PRO A 106 13.42 -10.82 -0.65
CA PRO A 106 12.67 -10.47 -1.85
C PRO A 106 11.52 -11.44 -2.13
N TYR A 107 11.44 -12.55 -1.40
CA TYR A 107 10.43 -13.57 -1.58
C TYR A 107 9.40 -13.54 -0.45
N PRO A 108 8.13 -13.87 -0.75
CA PRO A 108 7.13 -14.07 0.27
C PRO A 108 7.59 -15.10 1.28
N THR A 109 7.62 -14.72 2.55
CA THR A 109 8.03 -15.59 3.66
C THR A 109 6.80 -16.09 4.38
N PHE A 110 6.68 -17.40 4.49
CA PHE A 110 5.68 -18.06 5.29
C PHE A 110 6.37 -18.93 6.33
N ILE A 111 6.18 -18.62 7.61
CA ILE A 111 6.76 -19.37 8.72
C ILE A 111 5.66 -19.74 9.69
N LYS A 112 5.50 -21.05 9.93
CA LYS A 112 4.63 -21.59 10.96
C LYS A 112 5.49 -22.23 12.05
N LYS A 113 5.29 -21.83 13.29
CA LYS A 113 5.91 -22.44 14.47
C LYS A 113 4.86 -22.61 15.56
N THR A 114 5.08 -23.60 16.42
CA THR A 114 4.22 -23.86 17.57
C THR A 114 5.08 -24.13 18.81
N THR A 115 4.60 -23.69 19.94
CA THR A 115 5.21 -23.95 21.25
C THR A 115 4.17 -24.58 22.19
N SER A 116 4.40 -24.56 23.49
CA SER A 116 3.47 -25.18 24.46
C SER A 116 2.08 -24.52 24.48
N ASN A 117 2.00 -23.20 24.26
CA ASN A 117 0.74 -22.45 24.32
C ASN A 117 0.52 -21.48 23.14
N THR A 118 1.48 -21.36 22.22
CA THR A 118 1.45 -20.34 21.16
C THR A 118 1.51 -20.97 19.78
N TYR A 119 0.59 -20.53 18.91
CA TYR A 119 0.60 -20.76 17.47
C TYR A 119 1.10 -19.50 16.78
N TYR A 120 2.30 -19.57 16.21
CA TYR A 120 2.93 -18.46 15.50
C TYR A 120 2.87 -18.67 14.01
N LEU A 121 2.43 -17.63 13.32
CA LEU A 121 2.30 -17.60 11.87
C LEU A 121 2.81 -16.28 11.35
N ARG A 122 3.97 -16.29 10.70
CA ARG A 122 4.50 -15.12 9.97
C ARG A 122 4.21 -15.25 8.50
N TYR A 123 3.72 -14.14 7.93
CA TYR A 123 3.59 -14.06 6.51
C TYR A 123 3.61 -12.60 6.01
N ASN A 124 4.46 -12.33 5.01
CA ASN A 124 4.76 -10.97 4.57
C ASN A 124 4.16 -10.62 3.21
N SER A 125 3.24 -11.43 2.68
CA SER A 125 2.55 -11.16 1.42
C SER A 125 1.20 -11.83 1.36
N CYS A 126 0.18 -11.10 0.96
CA CYS A 126 -1.18 -11.60 0.69
C CYS A 126 -1.36 -11.97 -0.80
N ASN A 127 -0.32 -12.49 -1.45
CA ASN A 127 -0.40 -12.89 -2.85
C ASN A 127 -1.24 -14.15 -3.02
N ILE A 128 -2.40 -14.01 -3.66
CA ILE A 128 -3.37 -15.10 -3.88
C ILE A 128 -2.82 -16.25 -4.73
N ASN A 129 -1.77 -16.03 -5.49
CA ASN A 129 -1.13 -17.06 -6.31
C ASN A 129 -0.09 -17.89 -5.53
N TRP A 130 0.12 -17.56 -4.27
CA TRP A 130 1.06 -18.29 -3.42
C TRP A 130 0.37 -19.49 -2.77
N PRO A 131 0.91 -20.73 -2.93
CA PRO A 131 0.25 -21.94 -2.43
C PRO A 131 -0.01 -21.95 -0.92
N ASP A 132 0.93 -21.43 -0.13
CA ASP A 132 0.78 -21.37 1.32
C ASP A 132 -0.35 -20.42 1.72
N TYR A 133 -0.51 -19.31 0.98
CA TYR A 133 -1.61 -18.39 1.22
C TYR A 133 -2.97 -19.00 0.88
N ALA A 134 -3.06 -19.82 -0.17
CA ALA A 134 -4.30 -20.52 -0.49
C ALA A 134 -4.78 -21.46 0.64
N ASN A 135 -3.84 -22.01 1.42
CA ASN A 135 -4.16 -22.86 2.56
C ASN A 135 -4.35 -22.11 3.88
N PHE A 136 -4.14 -20.79 3.91
CA PHE A 136 -4.18 -19.97 5.12
C PHE A 136 -5.47 -20.14 5.94
N PRO A 137 -6.68 -20.19 5.36
CA PRO A 137 -7.92 -20.41 6.11
C PRO A 137 -7.93 -21.69 6.95
N ASN A 138 -7.32 -22.78 6.44
CA ASN A 138 -7.31 -24.06 7.12
C ASN A 138 -6.38 -24.08 8.33
N LEU A 139 -5.42 -23.18 8.40
CA LEU A 139 -4.52 -23.04 9.55
C LEU A 139 -5.25 -22.61 10.82
N ALA A 140 -6.44 -22.00 10.69
CA ALA A 140 -7.30 -21.69 11.82
C ALA A 140 -7.62 -22.93 12.66
N TYR A 141 -7.94 -24.07 12.02
CA TYR A 141 -8.28 -25.31 12.72
C TYR A 141 -7.08 -25.90 13.49
N GLU A 142 -5.86 -25.68 13.01
CA GLU A 142 -4.66 -26.06 13.76
C GLU A 142 -4.45 -25.15 14.98
N ALA A 143 -4.73 -23.84 14.80
CA ALA A 143 -4.53 -22.82 15.81
C ALA A 143 -5.49 -22.92 17.01
N LEU A 144 -6.66 -23.56 16.84
CA LEU A 144 -7.66 -23.74 17.91
C LEU A 144 -7.14 -24.45 19.18
N LYS A 145 -6.02 -25.15 19.08
CA LYS A 145 -5.45 -25.93 20.19
C LYS A 145 -4.57 -25.09 21.13
N TYR A 146 -4.33 -23.83 20.79
CA TYR A 146 -3.39 -22.97 21.50
C TYR A 146 -4.12 -21.83 22.19
N ASP A 147 -3.61 -21.40 23.32
CA ASP A 147 -4.16 -20.27 24.07
C ASP A 147 -3.89 -18.94 23.38
N TYR A 148 -2.80 -18.88 22.62
CA TYR A 148 -2.36 -17.68 21.90
C TYR A 148 -2.12 -17.95 20.43
N ILE A 149 -2.57 -17.03 19.61
CA ILE A 149 -2.23 -16.96 18.18
C ILE A 149 -1.42 -15.68 17.95
N VAL A 150 -0.26 -15.80 17.34
CA VAL A 150 0.53 -14.65 16.87
C VAL A 150 0.53 -14.65 15.35
N LEU A 151 -0.07 -13.62 14.77
CA LEU A 151 -0.05 -13.37 13.33
C LEU A 151 0.97 -12.27 13.05
N ASP A 152 2.12 -12.65 12.54
CA ASP A 152 3.20 -11.71 12.25
C ASP A 152 3.11 -11.18 10.83
N PHE A 153 2.50 -10.00 10.71
CA PHE A 153 2.27 -9.28 9.47
C PHE A 153 3.31 -8.20 9.19
N ARG A 154 4.36 -8.11 9.97
CA ARG A 154 5.43 -7.14 9.72
C ARG A 154 6.00 -7.33 8.32
N SER A 155 6.23 -6.22 7.65
CA SER A 155 6.70 -6.15 6.25
C SER A 155 5.75 -6.82 5.25
N ASN A 156 4.47 -6.95 5.57
CA ASN A 156 3.47 -7.49 4.65
C ASN A 156 2.98 -6.40 3.68
N SER A 157 3.38 -6.50 2.44
CA SER A 157 3.04 -5.52 1.40
C SER A 157 1.61 -5.63 0.84
N GLY A 158 0.78 -6.49 1.45
CA GLY A 158 -0.61 -6.66 1.03
C GLY A 158 -0.79 -7.63 -0.14
N GLY A 159 -1.93 -7.48 -0.81
CA GLY A 159 -2.42 -8.36 -1.87
C GLY A 159 -3.93 -8.54 -1.76
N GLY A 160 -4.43 -9.79 -1.80
CA GLY A 160 -5.83 -10.10 -1.54
C GLY A 160 -6.09 -10.39 -0.06
N ASN A 161 -7.23 -9.99 0.46
CA ASN A 161 -7.58 -10.18 1.88
C ASN A 161 -8.56 -11.33 2.17
N GLY A 162 -9.08 -12.00 1.14
CA GLY A 162 -10.12 -13.03 1.30
C GLY A 162 -9.69 -14.21 2.16
N GLN A 163 -8.43 -14.64 2.07
CA GLN A 163 -7.92 -15.77 2.84
C GLN A 163 -7.78 -15.43 4.34
N GLN A 164 -7.43 -14.19 4.66
CA GLN A 164 -7.40 -13.71 6.05
C GLN A 164 -8.80 -13.68 6.63
N TYR A 165 -9.74 -13.15 5.89
CA TYR A 165 -11.15 -13.13 6.30
C TYR A 165 -11.65 -14.53 6.64
N GLU A 166 -11.41 -15.52 5.77
CA GLU A 166 -11.81 -16.90 6.01
C GLU A 166 -11.08 -17.54 7.21
N PHE A 167 -9.81 -17.16 7.46
CA PHE A 167 -9.09 -17.61 8.66
C PHE A 167 -9.80 -17.13 9.94
N PHE A 168 -10.11 -15.84 10.04
CA PHE A 168 -10.80 -15.29 11.20
C PHE A 168 -12.23 -15.82 11.31
N ARG A 169 -12.93 -15.96 10.17
CA ARG A 169 -14.25 -16.56 10.13
C ARG A 169 -14.24 -18.00 10.68
N ASN A 170 -13.23 -18.79 10.35
CA ASN A 170 -13.10 -20.15 10.88
C ASN A 170 -12.85 -20.14 12.41
N LEU A 171 -11.99 -19.25 12.92
CA LEU A 171 -11.81 -19.08 14.36
C LEU A 171 -13.11 -18.67 15.07
N TYR A 172 -13.87 -17.77 14.48
CA TYR A 172 -15.17 -17.31 14.98
C TYR A 172 -16.20 -18.47 15.01
N VAL A 173 -16.36 -19.18 13.91
CA VAL A 173 -17.33 -20.32 13.79
C VAL A 173 -17.01 -21.41 14.80
N GLU A 174 -15.74 -21.71 15.00
CA GLU A 174 -15.26 -22.69 15.98
C GLU A 174 -15.20 -22.14 17.40
N ASN A 175 -15.67 -20.91 17.62
CA ASN A 175 -15.77 -20.26 18.93
C ASN A 175 -14.44 -20.21 19.71
N TYR A 176 -13.35 -19.86 19.00
CA TYR A 176 -12.04 -19.68 19.62
C TYR A 176 -12.10 -18.68 20.77
N LYS A 177 -11.47 -19.01 21.92
CA LYS A 177 -11.50 -18.21 23.15
C LYS A 177 -10.12 -17.74 23.62
N GLY A 178 -9.08 -18.09 22.90
CA GLY A 178 -7.73 -17.60 23.19
C GLY A 178 -7.54 -16.16 22.66
N LYS A 179 -6.35 -15.64 22.86
CA LYS A 179 -5.97 -14.30 22.40
C LYS A 179 -5.24 -14.34 21.08
N ILE A 180 -5.49 -13.32 20.25
CA ILE A 180 -4.87 -13.15 18.94
C ILE A 180 -4.03 -11.87 18.97
N PHE A 181 -2.72 -12.02 18.82
CA PHE A 181 -1.79 -10.90 18.66
C PHE A 181 -1.46 -10.73 17.19
N VAL A 182 -1.71 -9.54 16.66
CA VAL A 182 -1.33 -9.18 15.29
C VAL A 182 -0.15 -8.23 15.37
N THR A 183 0.99 -8.66 14.84
CA THR A 183 2.17 -7.78 14.82
C THR A 183 2.24 -7.02 13.51
N GLN A 184 2.55 -5.75 13.58
CA GLN A 184 2.60 -4.84 12.43
C GLN A 184 3.80 -3.90 12.48
N ASP A 185 4.16 -3.36 11.33
CA ASP A 185 5.12 -2.28 11.19
C ASP A 185 4.73 -1.35 10.01
N ASN A 186 5.50 -0.30 9.77
CA ASN A 186 5.23 0.66 8.68
C ASN A 186 5.29 0.05 7.27
N TRP A 187 5.81 -1.17 7.14
CA TRP A 187 5.82 -1.93 5.90
C TRP A 187 4.63 -2.89 5.78
N SER A 188 3.78 -2.95 6.83
CA SER A 188 2.48 -3.63 6.77
C SER A 188 1.48 -2.66 6.17
N TYR A 189 1.05 -2.88 4.93
CA TYR A 189 0.13 -1.98 4.24
C TYR A 189 -0.87 -2.70 3.32
N SER A 190 -1.92 -2.01 2.92
CA SER A 190 -3.02 -2.57 2.12
C SER A 190 -3.61 -3.81 2.81
N ALA A 191 -3.77 -4.95 2.14
CA ALA A 191 -4.23 -6.19 2.78
C ALA A 191 -3.30 -6.72 3.88
N GLY A 192 -2.08 -6.21 4.01
CA GLY A 192 -1.19 -6.48 5.14
C GLY A 192 -1.57 -5.72 6.42
N GLU A 193 -2.44 -4.72 6.32
CA GLU A 193 -3.09 -4.07 7.45
C GLU A 193 -4.36 -4.84 7.80
N VAL A 194 -4.24 -5.82 8.65
CA VAL A 194 -5.26 -6.87 8.90
C VAL A 194 -6.60 -6.32 9.39
N TRP A 195 -6.61 -5.10 9.92
CA TRP A 195 -7.77 -4.52 10.60
C TRP A 195 -9.08 -4.57 9.79
N ILE A 196 -9.04 -4.28 8.48
CA ILE A 196 -10.25 -4.30 7.64
C ILE A 196 -10.92 -5.69 7.58
N THR A 197 -10.14 -6.75 7.84
CA THR A 197 -10.64 -8.13 7.88
C THR A 197 -10.99 -8.59 9.29
N THR A 198 -10.49 -7.92 10.32
CA THR A 198 -10.77 -8.28 11.73
C THR A 198 -11.94 -7.51 12.32
N ALA A 199 -12.23 -6.31 11.82
CA ALA A 199 -13.28 -5.44 12.38
C ALA A 199 -14.65 -6.12 12.54
N GLU A 200 -15.01 -7.03 11.63
CA GLU A 200 -16.27 -7.79 11.70
C GLU A 200 -16.29 -8.79 12.87
N PHE A 201 -15.11 -9.17 13.38
CA PHE A 201 -14.96 -10.21 14.41
C PHE A 201 -14.56 -9.68 15.77
N GLU A 202 -14.41 -8.36 15.94
CA GLU A 202 -13.92 -7.73 17.18
C GLU A 202 -14.77 -8.02 18.41
N ASP A 203 -16.09 -8.08 18.24
CA ASP A 203 -16.99 -8.42 19.36
C ASP A 203 -16.88 -9.88 19.81
N PHE A 204 -16.19 -10.73 19.06
CA PHE A 204 -16.18 -12.18 19.26
C PHE A 204 -14.80 -12.76 19.50
N LEU A 205 -13.77 -12.16 18.93
CA LEU A 205 -12.37 -12.60 19.01
C LEU A 205 -11.55 -11.52 19.74
N ASP A 206 -10.71 -11.96 20.68
CA ASP A 206 -9.84 -11.06 21.47
C ASP A 206 -8.57 -10.74 20.66
N PHE A 207 -8.58 -9.58 19.97
CA PHE A 207 -7.45 -9.08 19.20
C PHE A 207 -6.64 -8.06 19.97
N THR A 208 -5.33 -8.08 19.74
CA THR A 208 -4.40 -7.04 20.21
C THR A 208 -3.38 -6.73 19.10
N LEU A 209 -3.35 -5.48 18.67
CA LEU A 209 -2.33 -4.99 17.74
C LEU A 209 -1.04 -4.66 18.50
N ILE A 210 0.08 -5.20 18.05
CA ILE A 210 1.38 -4.92 18.66
C ILE A 210 2.41 -4.58 17.58
N GLY A 211 3.19 -3.53 17.80
CA GLY A 211 4.20 -3.10 16.84
C GLY A 211 4.42 -1.60 16.82
N THR A 212 4.67 -1.08 15.62
CA THR A 212 4.65 0.34 15.31
C THR A 212 3.38 0.67 14.52
N HIS A 213 3.20 1.91 14.08
CA HIS A 213 2.15 2.23 13.12
C HIS A 213 2.27 1.34 11.88
N SER A 214 1.15 0.96 11.28
CA SER A 214 1.15 0.33 9.96
C SER A 214 1.40 1.36 8.85
N GLY A 215 1.43 0.91 7.60
CA GLY A 215 1.81 1.76 6.46
C GLY A 215 0.74 2.74 5.99
N GLY A 216 -0.53 2.51 6.31
CA GLY A 216 -1.62 3.42 5.98
C GLY A 216 -2.02 3.42 4.51
N MET A 217 -2.45 2.29 3.98
CA MET A 217 -2.97 2.14 2.62
C MET A 217 -4.36 1.49 2.63
N GLN A 218 -5.32 2.06 3.36
CA GLN A 218 -6.64 1.44 3.54
C GLN A 218 -7.81 2.28 3.00
N ILE A 219 -7.60 3.58 2.73
CA ILE A 219 -8.70 4.44 2.22
C ILE A 219 -9.10 4.00 0.81
N TYR A 220 -8.14 3.59 0.00
CA TYR A 220 -8.35 3.22 -1.39
C TYR A 220 -7.82 1.83 -1.68
N GLY A 221 -8.42 1.14 -2.65
CA GLY A 221 -7.96 -0.20 -3.03
C GLY A 221 -8.64 -0.73 -4.28
N ASN A 222 -8.52 -2.05 -4.51
CA ASN A 222 -9.00 -2.73 -5.73
C ASN A 222 -8.48 -2.03 -6.99
N CYS A 223 -7.15 -1.90 -7.08
CA CYS A 223 -6.51 -1.17 -8.16
C CYS A 223 -6.66 -1.87 -9.51
N VAL A 224 -6.87 -1.07 -10.55
CA VAL A 224 -6.97 -1.52 -11.93
C VAL A 224 -5.89 -0.84 -12.75
N SER A 225 -5.25 -1.63 -13.61
CA SER A 225 -4.26 -1.14 -14.57
C SER A 225 -4.95 -0.68 -15.85
N TYR A 226 -4.55 0.48 -16.34
CA TYR A 226 -4.99 1.02 -17.63
C TYR A 226 -3.78 1.49 -18.43
N GLU A 227 -3.94 1.48 -19.74
CA GLU A 227 -2.99 2.11 -20.66
C GLU A 227 -3.75 2.98 -21.66
N GLU A 228 -3.34 4.24 -21.80
CA GLU A 228 -3.89 5.15 -22.80
C GLU A 228 -2.80 6.09 -23.32
N ASN A 229 -2.61 6.14 -24.63
CA ASN A 229 -1.61 6.97 -25.31
C ASN A 229 -0.17 6.77 -24.80
N GLY A 230 0.22 5.52 -24.45
CA GLY A 230 1.54 5.17 -23.92
C GLY A 230 1.77 5.67 -22.49
N ILE A 231 0.70 5.96 -21.75
CA ILE A 231 0.72 6.27 -20.33
C ILE A 231 0.06 5.11 -19.59
N PHE A 232 0.76 4.62 -18.59
CA PHE A 232 0.31 3.53 -17.73
C PHE A 232 -0.24 4.10 -16.43
N PHE A 233 -1.38 3.61 -16.04
CA PHE A 233 -2.08 4.01 -14.82
C PHE A 233 -2.35 2.78 -13.97
N TYR A 234 -2.08 2.89 -12.67
CA TYR A 234 -2.55 1.96 -11.67
C TYR A 234 -3.41 2.74 -10.69
N LEU A 235 -4.73 2.58 -10.80
CA LEU A 235 -5.71 3.43 -10.14
C LEU A 235 -6.62 2.62 -9.23
N PRO A 236 -6.75 2.99 -7.95
CA PRO A 236 -7.79 2.47 -7.09
C PRO A 236 -9.19 2.71 -7.65
N SER A 237 -10.02 1.66 -7.60
CA SER A 237 -11.41 1.68 -8.07
C SER A 237 -12.43 1.71 -6.93
N THR A 238 -12.00 1.43 -5.70
CA THR A 238 -12.86 1.35 -4.51
C THR A 238 -12.34 2.27 -3.41
N SER A 239 -13.26 2.95 -2.72
CA SER A 239 -12.96 3.69 -1.49
C SER A 239 -13.57 2.97 -0.29
N PHE A 240 -12.77 2.77 0.74
CA PHE A 240 -13.17 2.18 2.02
C PHE A 240 -13.28 3.21 3.14
N ALA A 241 -13.17 4.50 2.82
CA ALA A 241 -13.11 5.60 3.79
C ALA A 241 -14.23 5.58 4.85
N ASN A 242 -15.41 5.09 4.50
CA ASN A 242 -16.56 5.02 5.43
C ASN A 242 -16.54 3.78 6.34
N ASN A 243 -15.64 2.83 6.11
CA ASN A 243 -15.58 1.55 6.83
C ASN A 243 -14.34 1.44 7.71
N LEU A 244 -13.54 2.50 7.77
CA LEU A 244 -12.32 2.50 8.58
C LEU A 244 -12.65 2.78 10.04
N PRO A 245 -12.02 2.08 10.98
CA PRO A 245 -12.22 2.31 12.40
C PRO A 245 -11.53 3.59 12.87
N GLU A 246 -11.91 4.06 14.08
CA GLU A 246 -11.45 5.33 14.64
C GLU A 246 -9.93 5.41 14.86
N ASN A 247 -9.27 4.27 15.11
CA ASN A 247 -7.83 4.19 15.30
C ASN A 247 -7.02 4.20 13.99
N TYR A 248 -7.67 4.33 12.82
CA TYR A 248 -6.97 4.56 11.56
C TYR A 248 -6.62 6.03 11.39
N LEU A 249 -5.35 6.34 11.43
CA LEU A 249 -4.82 7.71 11.40
C LEU A 249 -4.77 8.33 9.98
N GLY A 250 -5.01 7.54 8.95
CA GLY A 250 -5.06 7.98 7.55
C GLY A 250 -3.98 7.38 6.65
N GLU A 251 -4.07 7.71 5.36
CA GLU A 251 -3.09 7.29 4.35
C GLU A 251 -1.67 7.75 4.73
N GLY A 252 -0.71 6.81 4.66
CA GLY A 252 0.67 7.02 5.04
C GLY A 252 0.93 7.07 6.54
N LYS A 253 -0.09 6.87 7.39
CA LYS A 253 0.03 6.84 8.86
C LYS A 253 -0.44 5.53 9.47
N GLY A 254 -1.42 4.87 8.85
CA GLY A 254 -1.91 3.55 9.22
C GLY A 254 -2.67 3.48 10.54
N TYR A 255 -2.60 2.32 11.17
CA TYR A 255 -3.22 2.02 12.47
C TYR A 255 -2.22 2.22 13.59
N GLU A 256 -2.68 2.84 14.69
CA GLU A 256 -1.94 2.88 15.94
C GLU A 256 -2.02 1.52 16.63
N PRO A 257 -0.89 0.96 17.11
CA PRO A 257 -0.92 -0.31 17.83
C PRO A 257 -1.45 -0.12 19.26
N ASP A 258 -2.11 -1.16 19.81
CA ASP A 258 -2.51 -1.20 21.22
C ASP A 258 -1.28 -1.29 22.14
N ILE A 259 -0.25 -1.99 21.67
CA ILE A 259 1.01 -2.16 22.38
C ILE A 259 2.17 -1.76 21.45
N TRP A 260 2.84 -0.68 21.80
CA TRP A 260 4.03 -0.23 21.07
C TRP A 260 5.18 -1.20 21.25
N ALA A 261 5.71 -1.71 20.15
CA ALA A 261 6.89 -2.56 20.11
C ALA A 261 7.68 -2.33 18.82
N ASN A 262 8.98 -2.53 18.91
CA ASN A 262 9.86 -2.61 17.75
C ASN A 262 10.48 -4.01 17.64
N LYS A 263 11.29 -4.27 16.64
CA LYS A 263 11.92 -5.57 16.42
C LYS A 263 12.72 -6.06 17.64
N ASP A 264 13.35 -5.14 18.41
CA ASP A 264 14.26 -5.48 19.50
C ASP A 264 13.54 -5.91 20.78
N ASN A 265 12.29 -5.46 20.96
CA ASN A 265 11.50 -5.73 22.17
C ASN A 265 10.17 -6.46 21.94
N MET A 266 9.82 -6.78 20.69
CA MET A 266 8.57 -7.49 20.35
C MET A 266 8.44 -8.79 21.12
N LYS A 267 9.47 -9.64 21.05
CA LYS A 267 9.50 -10.94 21.73
C LYS A 267 9.28 -10.78 23.23
N SER A 268 10.07 -9.95 23.90
CA SER A 268 9.97 -9.77 25.35
C SER A 268 8.63 -9.21 25.81
N LYS A 269 7.99 -8.36 25.00
CA LYS A 269 6.65 -7.86 25.29
C LYS A 269 5.57 -8.93 25.19
N LEU A 270 5.64 -9.78 24.17
CA LEU A 270 4.73 -10.90 24.03
C LEU A 270 4.95 -11.96 25.14
N GLU A 271 6.20 -12.27 25.49
CA GLU A 271 6.52 -13.14 26.61
C GLU A 271 5.98 -12.61 27.95
N ALA A 272 6.05 -11.29 28.16
CA ALA A 272 5.46 -10.66 29.34
C ALA A 272 3.94 -10.78 29.43
N LEU A 273 3.27 -11.04 28.31
CA LEU A 273 1.84 -11.33 28.21
C LEU A 273 1.50 -12.82 28.37
N GLY A 274 2.48 -13.65 28.65
CA GLY A 274 2.32 -15.08 28.94
C GLY A 274 2.53 -16.03 27.76
N LEU A 275 3.00 -15.52 26.61
CA LEU A 275 3.28 -16.37 25.45
C LEU A 275 4.59 -17.14 25.65
N ASP A 276 4.57 -18.41 25.32
CA ASP A 276 5.78 -19.20 25.13
C ASP A 276 6.31 -18.96 23.72
N LEU A 277 7.44 -18.28 23.60
CA LEU A 277 8.07 -17.95 22.32
C LEU A 277 9.44 -18.61 22.15
N ASN A 278 9.66 -19.75 22.84
CA ASN A 278 10.85 -20.55 22.65
C ASN A 278 10.98 -20.94 21.16
N GLU A 279 12.17 -20.76 20.58
CA GLU A 279 12.47 -21.03 19.17
C GLU A 279 11.74 -20.12 18.14
N ILE A 280 10.99 -19.10 18.61
CA ILE A 280 10.39 -18.08 17.75
C ILE A 280 11.27 -16.83 17.80
N GLU A 281 11.70 -16.37 16.62
CA GLU A 281 12.50 -15.18 16.47
C GLU A 281 11.72 -14.13 15.66
N PHE A 282 11.86 -12.87 16.07
CA PHE A 282 11.21 -11.71 15.45
C PHE A 282 12.25 -10.86 14.68
N ASN A 283 12.95 -11.48 13.73
CA ASN A 283 13.96 -10.85 12.90
C ASN A 283 13.37 -10.01 11.78
#